data_f0245eb6546eed6bf7d78eb251f73368
#
_entry.id   f0245eb6546eed6bf7d78eb251f73368
#
_cell.length_a   1.000
_cell.length_b   1.000
_cell.length_c   1.000
_cell.angle_alpha   90.00
_cell.angle_beta   90.00
_cell.angle_gamma   90.00
#
_symmetry.space_group_name_H-M   'P 1'
#
loop_
_entity.id
_entity.type
_entity.pdbx_description
1 polymer ?
#
loop_
_entity_poly.entity_id
_entity_poly.type
_entity_poly.pdbx_seq_one_letter_code
_entity_poly.pdbx_strand_id
1 'polypeptide(L)'
;MVRRWWVVGASAALVAGVLVGAVHAEAIPEYEQGHSYDVTVRLTQAARISHGQWGDSWYATAQVVAGAPSAAVTVRGSQQDVPAMGDLLSARVRATAPTRPGQAASLWIQGSPQIQRAAGIAPALRARMRTVAHDSDPGWLLSGMTLGLDQGLSEQAASAMQASGLTHLTAVSGANCAVLLVIVWWIGGWLALPRPPRVALSAVVLAAFVVIVGSEPSVVRAAAMATLALIGALVGGRKAAAHVLQIAVIALLLIDPWLAYSVGFMLSIAATAGLIALLERGPLAATVAAQVATMPILLAIGASVGPQSVLANVVVTPFAAVIPVLGL
;
A
#
# COMPACT_ATOMS: atom_id res chain seq x y z
N MET A 1 -2.25 17.37 30.85
CA MET A 1 -0.85 17.37 30.37
C MET A 1 -0.64 16.59 29.06
N VAL A 2 -1.31 15.46 28.83
CA VAL A 2 -1.15 14.60 27.63
C VAL A 2 -1.49 15.32 26.31
N ARG A 3 -2.44 16.27 26.30
CA ARG A 3 -2.92 16.96 25.11
C ARG A 3 -1.87 17.90 24.44
N ARG A 4 -0.93 18.41 25.17
CA ARG A 4 0.13 19.31 24.65
C ARG A 4 1.26 18.57 23.94
N TRP A 5 1.58 17.37 24.36
CA TRP A 5 2.65 16.56 23.74
C TRP A 5 2.29 16.04 22.35
N TRP A 6 1.01 15.81 22.08
CA TRP A 6 0.53 15.41 20.76
C TRP A 6 0.77 16.51 19.72
N VAL A 7 0.49 17.78 20.07
CA VAL A 7 0.69 18.91 19.18
C VAL A 7 2.19 19.11 18.88
N VAL A 8 3.04 19.00 19.92
CA VAL A 8 4.49 19.15 19.75
C VAL A 8 5.06 18.00 18.89
N GLY A 9 4.64 16.76 19.15
CA GLY A 9 5.08 15.62 18.34
C GLY A 9 4.64 15.69 16.89
N ALA A 10 3.40 16.07 16.62
CA ALA A 10 2.88 16.25 15.28
C ALA A 10 3.58 17.41 14.53
N SER A 11 3.83 18.53 15.22
CA SER A 11 4.55 19.66 14.64
C SER A 11 6.02 19.32 14.33
N ALA A 12 6.70 18.62 15.22
CA ALA A 12 8.07 18.17 15.00
C ALA A 12 8.16 17.17 13.84
N ALA A 13 7.20 16.24 13.70
CA ALA A 13 7.13 15.30 12.59
C ALA A 13 6.89 16.03 11.26
N LEU A 14 6.02 17.04 11.26
CA LEU A 14 5.72 17.84 10.07
C LEU A 14 6.97 18.63 9.62
N VAL A 15 7.66 19.28 10.56
CA VAL A 15 8.90 20.03 10.26
C VAL A 15 10.01 19.10 9.79
N ALA A 16 10.21 17.96 10.45
CA ALA A 16 11.18 16.97 10.02
C ALA A 16 10.85 16.43 8.61
N GLY A 17 9.58 16.11 8.34
CA GLY A 17 9.12 15.67 7.02
C GLY A 17 9.37 16.71 5.93
N VAL A 18 9.11 17.99 6.19
CA VAL A 18 9.37 19.08 5.24
C VAL A 18 10.88 19.24 4.97
N LEU A 19 11.72 19.22 6.02
CA LEU A 19 13.18 19.35 5.88
C LEU A 19 13.78 18.15 5.12
N VAL A 20 13.40 16.94 5.47
CA VAL A 20 13.87 15.73 4.79
C VAL A 20 13.31 15.69 3.35
N GLY A 21 12.08 16.14 3.12
CA GLY A 21 11.50 16.28 1.80
C GLY A 21 12.25 17.24 0.90
N ALA A 22 12.69 18.38 1.44
CA ALA A 22 13.49 19.34 0.68
C ALA A 22 14.85 18.74 0.25
N VAL A 23 15.55 18.05 1.18
CA VAL A 23 16.82 17.38 0.86
C VAL A 23 16.65 16.27 -0.19
N HIS A 24 15.56 15.49 -0.11
CA HIS A 24 15.28 14.44 -1.09
C HIS A 24 14.83 15.00 -2.45
N ALA A 25 14.19 16.16 -2.48
CA ALA A 25 13.78 16.81 -3.73
C ALA A 25 15.00 17.23 -4.56
N GLU A 26 16.06 17.73 -3.92
CA GLU A 26 17.31 18.09 -4.59
C GLU A 26 18.08 16.87 -5.15
N ALA A 27 17.82 15.67 -4.60
CA ALA A 27 18.46 14.43 -5.02
C ALA A 27 17.75 13.70 -6.19
N ILE A 28 16.58 14.19 -6.63
CA ILE A 28 15.86 13.57 -7.75
C ILE A 28 16.55 14.01 -9.06
N PRO A 29 17.07 13.06 -9.87
CA PRO A 29 17.69 13.40 -11.13
C PRO A 29 16.67 13.99 -12.11
N GLU A 30 17.07 15.00 -12.86
CA GLU A 30 16.25 15.61 -13.87
C GLU A 30 16.27 14.78 -15.17
N TYR A 31 15.09 14.58 -15.75
CA TYR A 31 14.90 14.01 -17.06
C TYR A 31 14.44 15.10 -18.04
N GLU A 32 15.12 15.25 -19.17
CA GLU A 32 14.71 16.21 -20.19
C GLU A 32 13.35 15.83 -20.77
N GLN A 33 12.38 16.72 -20.60
CA GLN A 33 11.02 16.49 -21.10
C GLN A 33 11.01 16.43 -22.63
N GLY A 34 10.32 15.43 -23.17
CA GLY A 34 10.23 15.19 -24.61
C GLY A 34 11.41 14.42 -25.19
N HIS A 35 12.51 14.24 -24.44
CA HIS A 35 13.64 13.43 -24.87
C HIS A 35 13.32 11.93 -24.81
N SER A 36 13.94 11.16 -25.73
CA SER A 36 13.77 9.71 -25.76
C SER A 36 15.01 9.01 -25.21
N TYR A 37 14.79 8.06 -24.32
CA TYR A 37 15.82 7.25 -23.66
C TYR A 37 15.62 5.79 -23.99
N ASP A 38 16.70 5.04 -24.17
CA ASP A 38 16.67 3.57 -24.17
C ASP A 38 16.97 3.13 -22.73
N VAL A 39 15.93 2.65 -22.02
CA VAL A 39 16.03 2.34 -20.59
C VAL A 39 15.67 0.91 -20.29
N THR A 40 16.29 0.38 -19.22
CA THR A 40 15.81 -0.82 -18.55
C THR A 40 15.29 -0.42 -17.19
N VAL A 41 14.03 -0.75 -16.94
CA VAL A 41 13.35 -0.45 -15.68
C VAL A 41 12.90 -1.74 -15.00
N ARG A 42 12.92 -1.77 -13.67
CA ARG A 42 12.32 -2.86 -12.87
C ARG A 42 11.02 -2.35 -12.27
N LEU A 43 9.92 -3.05 -12.51
CA LEU A 43 8.64 -2.70 -11.92
C LEU A 43 8.67 -2.94 -10.41
N THR A 44 8.36 -1.90 -9.65
CA THR A 44 8.29 -1.96 -8.18
C THR A 44 6.86 -2.16 -7.68
N GLN A 45 5.87 -1.86 -8.54
CA GLN A 45 4.45 -2.07 -8.25
C GLN A 45 3.78 -2.83 -9.40
N ALA A 46 2.62 -3.42 -9.11
CA ALA A 46 1.80 -4.03 -10.14
C ALA A 46 1.29 -2.96 -11.13
N ALA A 47 1.28 -3.30 -12.41
CA ALA A 47 0.72 -2.40 -13.43
C ALA A 47 -0.79 -2.26 -13.22
N ARG A 48 -1.30 -1.04 -13.35
CA ARG A 48 -2.74 -0.74 -13.30
C ARG A 48 -3.23 -0.37 -14.67
N ILE A 49 -4.38 -0.90 -15.05
CA ILE A 49 -5.03 -0.58 -16.32
C ILE A 49 -5.80 0.74 -16.15
N SER A 50 -5.68 1.59 -17.14
CA SER A 50 -6.43 2.84 -17.26
C SER A 50 -7.22 2.80 -18.55
N HIS A 51 -8.54 2.83 -18.43
CA HIS A 51 -9.45 2.92 -19.56
C HIS A 51 -9.59 4.39 -19.97
N GLY A 52 -9.15 4.73 -21.16
CA GLY A 52 -9.16 6.08 -21.67
C GLY A 52 -9.92 6.20 -23.00
N GLN A 53 -10.32 7.43 -23.38
CA GLN A 53 -11.00 7.71 -24.64
C GLN A 53 -10.17 7.29 -25.88
N TRP A 54 -8.85 7.13 -25.73
CA TRP A 54 -7.90 6.78 -26.78
C TRP A 54 -7.45 5.32 -26.73
N GLY A 55 -8.17 4.48 -25.99
CA GLY A 55 -7.86 3.07 -25.76
C GLY A 55 -7.28 2.79 -24.38
N ASP A 56 -7.18 1.52 -24.06
CA ASP A 56 -6.69 1.05 -22.80
C ASP A 56 -5.17 1.14 -22.73
N SER A 57 -4.68 1.65 -21.63
CA SER A 57 -3.26 1.75 -21.33
C SER A 57 -2.99 1.21 -19.93
N TRP A 58 -1.77 0.80 -19.66
CA TRP A 58 -1.35 0.49 -18.31
C TRP A 58 -0.30 1.48 -17.83
N TYR A 59 -0.23 1.65 -16.52
CA TYR A 59 0.85 2.39 -15.87
C TYR A 59 1.32 1.65 -14.61
N ALA A 60 2.62 1.75 -14.34
CA ALA A 60 3.25 1.16 -13.16
C ALA A 60 4.36 2.04 -12.62
N THR A 61 4.61 1.96 -11.32
CA THR A 61 5.81 2.54 -10.73
C THR A 61 6.98 1.59 -10.95
N ALA A 62 8.09 2.13 -11.38
CA ALA A 62 9.29 1.38 -11.68
C ALA A 62 10.54 2.13 -11.20
N GLN A 63 11.65 1.39 -11.04
CA GLN A 63 12.97 1.92 -10.78
C GLN A 63 13.82 1.78 -12.04
N VAL A 64 14.44 2.85 -12.49
CA VAL A 64 15.39 2.79 -13.61
C VAL A 64 16.65 2.06 -13.15
N VAL A 65 17.03 1.03 -13.90
CA VAL A 65 18.19 0.17 -13.59
C VAL A 65 19.35 0.51 -14.51
N ALA A 66 19.07 0.83 -15.80
CA ALA A 66 20.09 1.15 -16.79
C ALA A 66 19.53 2.08 -17.89
N GLY A 67 20.43 2.76 -18.61
CA GLY A 67 20.11 3.59 -19.76
C GLY A 67 19.78 5.05 -19.45
N ALA A 68 19.49 5.38 -18.20
CA ALA A 68 19.26 6.74 -17.72
C ALA A 68 19.57 6.81 -16.21
N PRO A 69 19.58 7.99 -15.57
CA PRO A 69 19.82 8.10 -14.13
C PRO A 69 18.88 7.24 -13.30
N SER A 70 19.42 6.55 -12.28
CA SER A 70 18.61 5.67 -11.45
C SER A 70 17.63 6.47 -10.59
N ALA A 71 16.36 6.33 -10.87
CA ALA A 71 15.28 7.05 -10.18
C ALA A 71 13.98 6.26 -10.20
N ALA A 72 13.09 6.61 -9.28
CA ALA A 72 11.69 6.16 -9.34
C ALA A 72 10.95 6.92 -10.45
N VAL A 73 10.25 6.19 -11.30
CA VAL A 73 9.52 6.71 -12.45
C VAL A 73 8.15 6.05 -12.56
N THR A 74 7.21 6.70 -13.25
CA THR A 74 6.00 6.03 -13.72
C THR A 74 6.22 5.60 -15.17
N VAL A 75 6.07 4.31 -15.46
CA VAL A 75 6.11 3.79 -16.84
C VAL A 75 4.68 3.60 -17.33
N ARG A 76 4.43 3.94 -18.59
CA ARG A 76 3.13 3.79 -19.27
C ARG A 76 3.30 3.07 -20.59
N GLY A 77 2.39 2.14 -20.87
CA GLY A 77 2.41 1.37 -22.12
C GLY A 77 1.01 1.01 -22.60
N SER A 78 0.93 0.41 -23.81
CA SER A 78 -0.31 -0.12 -24.37
C SER A 78 -0.72 -1.42 -23.66
N GLN A 79 -2.00 -1.80 -23.77
CA GLN A 79 -2.55 -2.97 -23.09
C GLN A 79 -1.98 -4.32 -23.54
N GLN A 80 -1.33 -4.38 -24.71
CA GLN A 80 -0.92 -5.66 -25.32
C GLN A 80 0.10 -6.46 -24.51
N ASP A 81 0.94 -5.77 -23.71
CA ASP A 81 2.00 -6.42 -22.92
C ASP A 81 2.04 -5.83 -21.50
N VAL A 82 1.11 -6.24 -20.66
CA VAL A 82 1.08 -5.78 -19.26
C VAL A 82 2.15 -6.51 -18.45
N PRO A 83 3.20 -5.80 -17.99
CA PRO A 83 4.25 -6.40 -17.20
C PRO A 83 3.77 -6.68 -15.76
N ALA A 84 4.43 -7.66 -15.14
CA ALA A 84 4.19 -7.98 -13.75
C ALA A 84 5.16 -7.22 -12.82
N MET A 85 4.79 -7.09 -11.55
CA MET A 85 5.69 -6.58 -10.54
C MET A 85 6.96 -7.43 -10.45
N GLY A 86 8.12 -6.78 -10.44
CA GLY A 86 9.44 -7.41 -10.44
C GLY A 86 10.03 -7.66 -11.82
N ASP A 87 9.22 -7.60 -12.90
CA ASP A 87 9.71 -7.76 -14.26
C ASP A 87 10.70 -6.65 -14.62
N LEU A 88 11.69 -7.01 -15.43
CA LEU A 88 12.57 -6.06 -16.10
C LEU A 88 11.99 -5.75 -17.48
N LEU A 89 11.87 -4.48 -17.76
CA LEU A 89 11.31 -3.99 -19.01
C LEU A 89 12.35 -3.10 -19.69
N SER A 90 12.81 -3.53 -20.86
CA SER A 90 13.73 -2.76 -21.71
C SER A 90 12.95 -2.17 -22.87
N ALA A 91 12.95 -0.86 -22.99
CA ALA A 91 12.19 -0.16 -24.02
C ALA A 91 12.79 1.21 -24.32
N ARG A 92 12.52 1.70 -25.52
CA ARG A 92 12.66 3.10 -25.84
C ARG A 92 11.47 3.85 -25.28
N VAL A 93 11.74 4.89 -24.47
CA VAL A 93 10.71 5.65 -23.77
C VAL A 93 10.87 7.15 -24.03
N ARG A 94 9.77 7.88 -23.98
CA ARG A 94 9.76 9.35 -24.01
C ARG A 94 9.48 9.88 -22.63
N ALA A 95 10.35 10.72 -22.10
CA ALA A 95 10.18 11.33 -20.79
C ALA A 95 9.18 12.49 -20.85
N THR A 96 8.28 12.53 -19.86
CA THR A 96 7.32 13.60 -19.63
C THR A 96 7.36 14.00 -18.16
N ALA A 97 6.67 15.07 -17.80
CA ALA A 97 6.60 15.53 -16.41
C ALA A 97 6.17 14.42 -15.46
N PRO A 98 6.72 14.36 -14.23
CA PRO A 98 6.35 13.37 -13.24
C PRO A 98 4.87 13.52 -12.87
N THR A 99 4.18 12.39 -12.70
CA THR A 99 2.76 12.37 -12.31
C THR A 99 2.56 12.24 -10.80
N ARG A 100 3.62 11.91 -10.06
CA ARG A 100 3.58 11.76 -8.59
C ARG A 100 4.77 12.45 -7.95
N PRO A 101 4.60 13.02 -6.75
CA PRO A 101 5.71 13.53 -5.96
C PRO A 101 6.75 12.43 -5.71
N GLY A 102 8.03 12.80 -5.72
CA GLY A 102 9.14 11.86 -5.50
C GLY A 102 9.55 11.04 -6.72
N GLN A 103 8.92 11.23 -7.87
CA GLN A 103 9.32 10.61 -9.13
C GLN A 103 10.09 11.59 -10.01
N ALA A 104 11.07 11.07 -10.74
CA ALA A 104 11.87 11.88 -11.67
C ALA A 104 11.12 12.22 -12.96
N ALA A 105 10.34 11.27 -13.50
CA ALA A 105 9.60 11.42 -14.75
C ALA A 105 8.44 10.44 -14.88
N SER A 106 7.56 10.71 -15.85
CA SER A 106 6.70 9.70 -16.47
C SER A 106 7.29 9.29 -17.80
N LEU A 107 7.45 7.99 -18.02
CA LEU A 107 8.08 7.39 -19.19
C LEU A 107 7.03 6.69 -20.05
N TRP A 108 6.81 7.19 -21.25
CA TRP A 108 5.90 6.59 -22.23
C TRP A 108 6.68 5.68 -23.17
N ILE A 109 6.29 4.42 -23.24
CA ILE A 109 6.90 3.42 -24.10
C ILE A 109 6.63 3.76 -25.56
N GLN A 110 7.69 3.75 -26.35
CA GLN A 110 7.65 3.91 -27.80
C GLN A 110 7.93 2.55 -28.45
N GLY A 111 6.90 1.96 -29.08
CA GLY A 111 7.01 0.63 -29.70
C GLY A 111 6.78 -0.53 -28.73
N SER A 112 7.29 -1.70 -29.06
CA SER A 112 7.11 -2.93 -28.28
C SER A 112 8.23 -3.09 -27.25
N PRO A 113 7.91 -3.18 -25.95
CA PRO A 113 8.90 -3.41 -24.92
C PRO A 113 9.40 -4.86 -24.92
N GLN A 114 10.66 -5.05 -24.54
CA GLN A 114 11.18 -6.37 -24.21
C GLN A 114 10.95 -6.62 -22.71
N ILE A 115 10.16 -7.63 -22.37
CA ILE A 115 9.82 -7.96 -21.00
C ILE A 115 10.55 -9.24 -20.57
N GLN A 116 11.46 -9.10 -19.63
CA GLN A 116 12.08 -10.22 -18.94
C GLN A 116 11.30 -10.50 -17.65
N ARG A 117 10.60 -11.62 -17.62
CA ARG A 117 9.76 -12.02 -16.48
C ARG A 117 10.60 -12.29 -15.24
N ALA A 118 10.13 -11.79 -14.10
CA ALA A 118 10.77 -12.05 -12.82
C ALA A 118 10.67 -13.53 -12.46
N ALA A 119 11.76 -14.11 -11.95
CA ALA A 119 11.80 -15.48 -11.46
C ALA A 119 11.74 -15.51 -9.91
N GLY A 120 11.23 -16.62 -9.36
CA GLY A 120 11.16 -16.85 -7.92
C GLY A 120 9.78 -17.24 -7.41
N ILE A 121 9.69 -17.53 -6.11
CA ILE A 121 8.43 -18.00 -5.47
C ILE A 121 7.33 -16.94 -5.51
N ALA A 122 7.64 -15.70 -5.17
CA ALA A 122 6.64 -14.63 -5.13
C ALA A 122 6.05 -14.29 -6.52
N PRO A 123 6.84 -14.12 -7.60
CA PRO A 123 6.32 -14.00 -8.96
C PRO A 123 5.51 -15.21 -9.42
N ALA A 124 5.96 -16.43 -9.10
CA ALA A 124 5.23 -17.66 -9.47
C ALA A 124 3.86 -17.73 -8.77
N LEU A 125 3.80 -17.39 -7.48
CA LEU A 125 2.55 -17.36 -6.73
C LEU A 125 1.57 -16.31 -7.31
N ARG A 126 2.07 -15.11 -7.62
CA ARG A 126 1.25 -14.07 -8.25
C ARG A 126 0.75 -14.49 -9.63
N ALA A 127 1.58 -15.16 -10.43
CA ALA A 127 1.18 -15.68 -11.73
C ALA A 127 0.07 -16.74 -11.58
N ARG A 128 0.20 -17.66 -10.63
CA ARG A 128 -0.81 -18.67 -10.32
C ARG A 128 -2.13 -18.03 -9.85
N MET A 129 -2.09 -17.02 -9.00
CA MET A 129 -3.30 -16.31 -8.55
C MET A 129 -4.00 -15.61 -9.72
N ARG A 130 -3.25 -15.03 -10.66
CA ARG A 130 -3.83 -14.45 -11.89
C ARG A 130 -4.54 -15.50 -12.74
N THR A 131 -3.99 -16.70 -12.90
CA THR A 131 -4.64 -17.77 -13.67
C THR A 131 -5.91 -18.26 -12.98
N VAL A 132 -5.95 -18.31 -11.66
CA VAL A 132 -7.16 -18.69 -10.89
C VAL A 132 -8.22 -17.58 -10.96
N ALA A 133 -7.80 -16.32 -10.98
CA ALA A 133 -8.69 -15.15 -11.02
C ALA A 133 -9.32 -14.89 -12.40
N HIS A 134 -8.74 -15.45 -13.46
CA HIS A 134 -8.85 -15.02 -14.85
C HIS A 134 -10.29 -14.84 -15.40
N ASP A 135 -11.31 -15.49 -14.86
CA ASP A 135 -12.64 -15.51 -15.49
C ASP A 135 -13.77 -14.96 -14.61
N SER A 136 -13.46 -14.33 -13.48
CA SER A 136 -14.53 -13.86 -12.61
C SER A 136 -14.17 -12.68 -11.71
N ASP A 137 -15.08 -11.72 -11.56
CA ASP A 137 -14.93 -10.62 -10.61
C ASP A 137 -14.63 -11.08 -9.16
N PRO A 138 -15.29 -12.14 -8.62
CA PRO A 138 -14.92 -12.69 -7.33
C PRO A 138 -13.48 -13.18 -7.24
N GLY A 139 -12.95 -13.79 -8.29
CA GLY A 139 -11.55 -14.24 -8.37
C GLY A 139 -10.57 -13.06 -8.36
N TRP A 140 -10.85 -12.02 -9.13
CA TRP A 140 -10.05 -10.79 -9.13
C TRP A 140 -10.14 -10.04 -7.81
N LEU A 141 -11.33 -10.01 -7.19
CA LEU A 141 -11.50 -9.41 -5.87
C LEU A 141 -10.68 -10.16 -4.81
N LEU A 142 -10.71 -11.49 -4.81
CA LEU A 142 -9.89 -12.33 -3.94
C LEU A 142 -8.39 -12.06 -4.15
N SER A 143 -7.96 -12.01 -5.41
CA SER A 143 -6.55 -11.74 -5.77
C SER A 143 -6.12 -10.32 -5.36
N GLY A 144 -6.99 -9.33 -5.49
CA GLY A 144 -6.80 -7.98 -4.99
C GLY A 144 -6.62 -7.93 -3.48
N MET A 145 -7.54 -8.57 -2.76
CA MET A 145 -7.50 -8.63 -1.30
C MET A 145 -6.29 -9.39 -0.74
N THR A 146 -5.79 -10.42 -1.44
CA THR A 146 -4.66 -11.26 -0.99
C THR A 146 -3.30 -10.71 -1.41
N LEU A 147 -3.13 -10.39 -2.70
CA LEU A 147 -1.84 -10.04 -3.31
C LEU A 147 -1.83 -8.65 -3.97
N GLY A 148 -2.90 -7.87 -3.88
CA GLY A 148 -3.00 -6.56 -4.53
C GLY A 148 -3.18 -6.65 -6.06
N LEU A 149 -3.68 -7.77 -6.57
CA LEU A 149 -3.89 -8.03 -8.00
C LEU A 149 -5.36 -7.79 -8.35
N ASP A 150 -5.74 -6.55 -8.64
CA ASP A 150 -7.11 -6.13 -8.97
C ASP A 150 -7.29 -5.75 -10.45
N GLN A 151 -6.30 -6.00 -11.28
CA GLN A 151 -6.19 -5.50 -12.66
C GLN A 151 -7.26 -5.99 -13.63
N GLY A 152 -7.88 -7.12 -13.35
CA GLY A 152 -8.92 -7.70 -14.20
C GLY A 152 -10.33 -7.58 -13.61
N LEU A 153 -10.52 -6.75 -12.57
CA LEU A 153 -11.84 -6.46 -12.04
C LEU A 153 -12.65 -5.66 -13.09
N SER A 154 -13.88 -6.09 -13.37
CA SER A 154 -14.72 -5.41 -14.35
C SER A 154 -15.05 -3.97 -13.92
N GLU A 155 -15.29 -3.07 -14.90
CA GLU A 155 -15.70 -1.70 -14.59
C GLU A 155 -16.98 -1.65 -13.76
N GLN A 156 -17.90 -2.59 -13.99
CA GLN A 156 -19.13 -2.71 -13.22
C GLN A 156 -18.85 -3.05 -11.77
N ALA A 157 -17.98 -4.02 -11.50
CA ALA A 157 -17.57 -4.39 -10.14
C ALA A 157 -16.79 -3.27 -9.46
N ALA A 158 -15.86 -2.63 -10.18
CA ALA A 158 -15.08 -1.51 -9.67
C ALA A 158 -15.98 -0.32 -9.30
N SER A 159 -16.96 0.03 -10.15
CA SER A 159 -17.92 1.12 -9.88
C SER A 159 -18.86 0.77 -8.71
N ALA A 160 -19.30 -0.48 -8.60
CA ALA A 160 -20.11 -0.94 -7.46
C ALA A 160 -19.33 -0.88 -6.14
N MET A 161 -18.05 -1.27 -6.15
CA MET A 161 -17.15 -1.15 -5.01
C MET A 161 -16.94 0.32 -4.61
N GLN A 162 -16.80 1.22 -5.58
CA GLN A 162 -16.69 2.64 -5.34
C GLN A 162 -17.97 3.22 -4.74
N ALA A 163 -19.13 2.92 -5.31
CA ALA A 163 -20.42 3.38 -4.83
C ALA A 163 -20.77 2.88 -3.42
N SER A 164 -20.31 1.68 -3.05
CA SER A 164 -20.46 1.11 -1.71
C SER A 164 -19.36 1.51 -0.73
N GLY A 165 -18.34 2.29 -1.16
CA GLY A 165 -17.21 2.68 -0.30
C GLY A 165 -16.26 1.55 0.08
N LEU A 166 -16.27 0.46 -0.69
CA LEU A 166 -15.48 -0.76 -0.46
C LEU A 166 -14.20 -0.83 -1.31
N THR A 167 -13.88 0.19 -2.08
CA THR A 167 -12.68 0.22 -2.95
C THR A 167 -11.38 -0.10 -2.22
N HIS A 168 -11.29 0.22 -0.93
CA HIS A 168 -10.11 -0.09 -0.12
C HIS A 168 -9.88 -1.58 0.09
N LEU A 169 -10.87 -2.44 -0.20
CA LEU A 169 -10.76 -3.90 -0.09
C LEU A 169 -10.07 -4.53 -1.31
N THR A 170 -10.04 -3.85 -2.46
CA THR A 170 -9.33 -4.34 -3.66
C THR A 170 -7.81 -4.19 -3.54
N ALA A 171 -7.34 -3.49 -2.53
CA ALA A 171 -5.92 -3.36 -2.20
C ALA A 171 -5.58 -4.12 -0.93
N VAL A 172 -4.37 -4.63 -0.85
CA VAL A 172 -3.88 -5.26 0.39
C VAL A 172 -3.89 -4.23 1.51
N SER A 173 -4.57 -4.58 2.59
CA SER A 173 -4.84 -3.69 3.71
C SER A 173 -3.99 -4.03 4.95
N GLY A 174 -3.90 -3.06 5.87
CA GLY A 174 -3.29 -3.30 7.19
C GLY A 174 -4.01 -4.36 8.00
N ALA A 175 -5.28 -4.63 7.72
CA ALA A 175 -6.04 -5.71 8.35
C ALA A 175 -5.42 -7.08 8.06
N ASN A 176 -4.88 -7.31 6.85
CA ASN A 176 -4.23 -8.57 6.49
C ASN A 176 -2.99 -8.82 7.38
N CYS A 177 -2.16 -7.79 7.59
CA CYS A 177 -1.03 -7.87 8.53
C CYS A 177 -1.52 -8.17 9.95
N ALA A 178 -2.58 -7.51 10.41
CA ALA A 178 -3.13 -7.73 11.75
C ALA A 178 -3.64 -9.16 11.94
N VAL A 179 -4.37 -9.71 10.95
CA VAL A 179 -4.89 -11.10 11.01
C VAL A 179 -3.74 -12.11 11.03
N LEU A 180 -2.72 -11.93 10.19
CA LEU A 180 -1.52 -12.78 10.21
C LEU A 180 -0.87 -12.77 11.60
N LEU A 181 -0.71 -11.60 12.23
CA LEU A 181 -0.16 -11.49 13.56
C LEU A 181 -1.05 -12.19 14.62
N VAL A 182 -2.37 -12.01 14.54
CA VAL A 182 -3.32 -12.68 15.45
C VAL A 182 -3.17 -14.20 15.34
N ILE A 183 -3.07 -14.74 14.12
CA ILE A 183 -2.87 -16.18 13.88
C ILE A 183 -1.56 -16.66 14.50
N VAL A 184 -0.45 -15.95 14.26
CA VAL A 184 0.86 -16.30 14.84
C VAL A 184 0.81 -16.27 16.36
N TRP A 185 0.15 -15.28 16.96
CA TRP A 185 0.02 -15.17 18.41
C TRP A 185 -0.92 -16.23 19.00
N TRP A 186 -1.97 -16.60 18.28
CA TRP A 186 -2.89 -17.66 18.69
C TRP A 186 -2.20 -19.03 18.63
N ILE A 187 -1.53 -19.37 17.52
CA ILE A 187 -0.76 -20.61 17.37
C ILE A 187 0.38 -20.65 18.40
N GLY A 188 1.12 -19.57 18.55
CA GLY A 188 2.19 -19.46 19.55
C GLY A 188 1.67 -19.59 20.99
N GLY A 189 0.41 -19.17 21.26
CA GLY A 189 -0.28 -19.38 22.52
C GLY A 189 -0.59 -20.85 22.76
N TRP A 190 -1.12 -21.53 21.76
CA TRP A 190 -1.43 -22.96 21.81
C TRP A 190 -0.17 -23.82 21.98
N LEU A 191 0.95 -23.41 21.36
CA LEU A 191 2.25 -24.06 21.54
C LEU A 191 3.00 -23.65 22.80
N ALA A 192 2.37 -22.87 23.70
CA ALA A 192 2.93 -22.31 24.92
C ALA A 192 4.28 -21.58 24.70
N LEU A 193 4.50 -21.00 23.53
CA LEU A 193 5.72 -20.23 23.24
C LEU A 193 5.79 -18.97 24.11
N PRO A 194 6.94 -18.60 24.69
CA PRO A 194 7.11 -17.33 25.38
C PRO A 194 7.02 -16.14 24.41
N ARG A 195 6.90 -14.92 24.93
CA ARG A 195 6.71 -13.71 24.10
C ARG A 195 7.84 -13.46 23.08
N PRO A 196 9.15 -13.57 23.40
CA PRO A 196 10.19 -13.24 22.44
C PRO A 196 10.15 -14.07 21.14
N PRO A 197 10.05 -15.42 21.17
CA PRO A 197 9.95 -16.20 19.93
C PRO A 197 8.63 -15.94 19.18
N ARG A 198 7.52 -15.56 19.82
CA ARG A 198 6.31 -15.15 19.10
C ARG A 198 6.54 -13.87 18.32
N VAL A 199 7.25 -12.91 18.89
CA VAL A 199 7.58 -11.66 18.22
C VAL A 199 8.53 -11.93 17.04
N ALA A 200 9.56 -12.76 17.23
CA ALA A 200 10.48 -13.15 16.16
C ALA A 200 9.73 -13.84 15.01
N LEU A 201 8.86 -14.82 15.32
CA LEU A 201 8.03 -15.49 14.31
C LEU A 201 7.09 -14.51 13.60
N SER A 202 6.47 -13.59 14.33
CA SER A 202 5.62 -12.54 13.75
C SER A 202 6.39 -11.67 12.77
N ALA A 203 7.62 -11.27 13.11
CA ALA A 203 8.47 -10.48 12.23
C ALA A 203 8.85 -11.25 10.95
N VAL A 204 9.18 -12.54 11.07
CA VAL A 204 9.48 -13.41 9.91
C VAL A 204 8.26 -13.57 9.01
N VAL A 205 7.08 -13.86 9.56
CA VAL A 205 5.83 -14.02 8.78
C VAL A 205 5.47 -12.70 8.08
N LEU A 206 5.61 -11.57 8.78
CA LEU A 206 5.33 -10.26 8.21
C LEU A 206 6.32 -9.91 7.07
N ALA A 207 7.60 -10.20 7.25
CA ALA A 207 8.60 -10.00 6.21
C ALA A 207 8.33 -10.89 4.98
N ALA A 208 8.00 -12.17 5.19
CA ALA A 208 7.60 -13.08 4.11
C ALA A 208 6.35 -12.56 3.38
N PHE A 209 5.35 -12.07 4.11
CA PHE A 209 4.15 -11.49 3.52
C PHE A 209 4.47 -10.27 2.64
N VAL A 210 5.32 -9.35 3.10
CA VAL A 210 5.76 -8.19 2.31
C VAL A 210 6.49 -8.62 1.04
N VAL A 211 7.34 -9.65 1.11
CA VAL A 211 8.04 -10.18 -0.08
C VAL A 211 7.06 -10.80 -1.07
N ILE A 212 6.08 -11.55 -0.59
CA ILE A 212 5.07 -12.21 -1.44
C ILE A 212 4.14 -11.18 -2.08
N VAL A 213 3.58 -10.27 -1.32
CA VAL A 213 2.64 -9.25 -1.80
C VAL A 213 3.36 -8.19 -2.62
N GLY A 214 4.54 -7.81 -2.20
CA GLY A 214 5.36 -6.79 -2.84
C GLY A 214 5.42 -5.48 -2.07
N SER A 215 6.27 -4.56 -2.54
CA SER A 215 6.55 -3.28 -1.90
C SER A 215 5.48 -2.22 -2.21
N GLU A 216 4.21 -2.59 -2.24
CA GLU A 216 3.15 -1.57 -2.35
C GLU A 216 3.20 -0.64 -1.12
N PRO A 217 3.03 0.68 -1.31
CA PRO A 217 3.11 1.64 -0.20
C PRO A 217 2.16 1.34 0.96
N SER A 218 0.98 0.77 0.66
CA SER A 218 -0.01 0.31 1.65
C SER A 218 0.53 -0.82 2.52
N VAL A 219 1.19 -1.80 1.90
CA VAL A 219 1.75 -2.99 2.57
C VAL A 219 2.95 -2.61 3.43
N VAL A 220 3.86 -1.80 2.88
CA VAL A 220 5.06 -1.32 3.61
C VAL A 220 4.66 -0.53 4.86
N ARG A 221 3.68 0.36 4.74
CA ARG A 221 3.14 1.11 5.89
C ARG A 221 2.54 0.19 6.94
N ALA A 222 1.69 -0.74 6.50
CA ALA A 222 1.04 -1.70 7.40
C ALA A 222 2.07 -2.57 8.12
N ALA A 223 3.08 -3.05 7.41
CA ALA A 223 4.16 -3.85 7.97
C ALA A 223 5.00 -3.06 8.98
N ALA A 224 5.34 -1.81 8.66
CA ALA A 224 6.07 -0.93 9.58
C ALA A 224 5.28 -0.66 10.86
N MET A 225 3.98 -0.33 10.73
CA MET A 225 3.11 -0.11 11.90
C MET A 225 2.94 -1.39 12.73
N ALA A 226 2.79 -2.55 12.07
CA ALA A 226 2.68 -3.83 12.73
C ALA A 226 3.98 -4.22 13.47
N THR A 227 5.14 -3.98 12.86
CA THR A 227 6.45 -4.22 13.49
C THR A 227 6.62 -3.36 14.74
N LEU A 228 6.26 -2.09 14.67
CA LEU A 228 6.34 -1.20 15.82
C LEU A 228 5.32 -1.58 16.92
N ALA A 229 4.13 -2.04 16.55
CA ALA A 229 3.16 -2.60 17.50
C ALA A 229 3.71 -3.84 18.21
N LEU A 230 4.43 -4.71 17.49
CA LEU A 230 5.13 -5.88 18.09
C LEU A 230 6.22 -5.44 19.08
N ILE A 231 7.02 -4.44 18.73
CA ILE A 231 8.02 -3.85 19.65
C ILE A 231 7.33 -3.27 20.89
N GLY A 232 6.23 -2.53 20.72
CA GLY A 232 5.42 -2.01 21.80
C GLY A 232 4.86 -3.11 22.72
N ALA A 233 4.49 -4.26 22.17
CA ALA A 233 4.03 -5.41 22.93
C ALA A 233 5.15 -6.07 23.77
N LEU A 234 6.41 -5.97 23.36
CA LEU A 234 7.56 -6.41 24.17
C LEU A 234 7.85 -5.47 25.35
N VAL A 235 7.76 -4.15 25.10
CA VAL A 235 8.10 -3.12 26.09
C VAL A 235 6.99 -2.93 27.13
N GLY A 236 5.75 -3.28 26.80
CA GLY A 236 4.61 -3.33 27.73
C GLY A 236 3.78 -2.05 27.81
N GLY A 237 2.45 -2.22 27.75
CA GLY A 237 1.43 -1.27 28.18
C GLY A 237 0.64 -0.57 27.08
N ARG A 238 -0.67 -0.42 27.29
CA ARG A 238 -1.66 0.23 26.41
C ARG A 238 -1.34 1.70 26.08
N LYS A 239 -0.66 2.41 26.98
CA LYS A 239 -0.20 3.79 26.74
C LYS A 239 0.87 3.86 25.65
N ALA A 240 1.51 2.74 25.33
CA ALA A 240 2.52 2.65 24.29
C ALA A 240 1.94 2.77 22.86
N ALA A 241 0.68 2.39 22.63
CA ALA A 241 0.11 2.34 21.26
C ALA A 241 0.16 3.71 20.53
N ALA A 242 -0.16 4.78 21.25
CA ALA A 242 -0.12 6.13 20.69
C ALA A 242 1.31 6.59 20.40
N HIS A 243 2.26 6.29 21.29
CA HIS A 243 3.67 6.61 21.08
C HIS A 243 4.26 5.75 19.95
N VAL A 244 3.85 4.49 19.85
CA VAL A 244 4.23 3.58 18.76
C VAL A 244 3.76 4.14 17.42
N LEU A 245 2.51 4.63 17.32
CA LEU A 245 2.01 5.28 16.11
C LEU A 245 2.83 6.53 15.74
N GLN A 246 3.15 7.38 16.72
CA GLN A 246 3.95 8.58 16.49
C GLN A 246 5.35 8.22 15.97
N ILE A 247 6.02 7.28 16.61
CA ILE A 247 7.35 6.80 16.18
C ILE A 247 7.28 6.22 14.78
N ALA A 248 6.23 5.44 14.46
CA ALA A 248 6.00 4.86 13.14
C ALA A 248 5.88 5.95 12.07
N VAL A 249 5.05 6.96 12.32
CA VAL A 249 4.84 8.07 11.40
C VAL A 249 6.14 8.83 11.16
N ILE A 250 6.88 9.17 12.22
CA ILE A 250 8.16 9.88 12.11
C ILE A 250 9.18 9.03 11.34
N ALA A 251 9.33 7.75 11.68
CA ALA A 251 10.28 6.87 11.02
C ALA A 251 9.97 6.70 9.52
N LEU A 252 8.69 6.52 9.18
CA LEU A 252 8.27 6.38 7.78
C LEU A 252 8.49 7.67 6.99
N LEU A 253 8.22 8.85 7.56
CA LEU A 253 8.46 10.13 6.91
C LEU A 253 9.96 10.46 6.79
N LEU A 254 10.81 9.96 7.68
CA LEU A 254 12.27 10.09 7.55
C LEU A 254 12.83 9.18 6.46
N ILE A 255 12.23 8.00 6.23
CA ILE A 255 12.63 7.06 5.17
C ILE A 255 12.11 7.54 3.81
N ASP A 256 10.85 7.94 3.76
CA ASP A 256 10.20 8.42 2.54
C ASP A 256 9.30 9.64 2.84
N PRO A 257 9.83 10.86 2.69
CA PRO A 257 9.07 12.08 2.97
C PRO A 257 7.88 12.28 2.02
N TRP A 258 7.89 11.66 0.84
CA TRP A 258 6.80 11.76 -0.12
C TRP A 258 5.52 11.07 0.36
N LEU A 259 5.61 10.22 1.38
CA LEU A 259 4.44 9.65 2.06
C LEU A 259 3.52 10.74 2.63
N ALA A 260 4.04 11.92 2.98
CA ALA A 260 3.23 13.04 3.44
C ALA A 260 2.17 13.49 2.42
N TYR A 261 2.42 13.29 1.13
CA TYR A 261 1.47 13.59 0.05
C TYR A 261 0.58 12.40 -0.31
N SER A 262 0.77 11.26 0.33
CA SER A 262 -0.03 10.06 0.09
C SER A 262 -1.35 10.11 0.86
N VAL A 263 -2.47 10.24 0.16
CA VAL A 263 -3.81 10.16 0.76
C VAL A 263 -3.98 8.86 1.56
N GLY A 264 -3.48 7.73 1.02
CA GLY A 264 -3.53 6.45 1.72
C GLY A 264 -2.74 6.45 3.03
N PHE A 265 -1.62 7.18 3.12
CA PHE A 265 -0.87 7.33 4.36
C PHE A 265 -1.63 8.16 5.38
N MET A 266 -2.21 9.28 4.97
CA MET A 266 -3.04 10.12 5.84
C MET A 266 -4.26 9.36 6.37
N LEU A 267 -4.96 8.62 5.52
CA LEU A 267 -6.09 7.78 5.92
C LEU A 267 -5.68 6.67 6.90
N SER A 268 -4.54 6.03 6.70
CA SER A 268 -4.01 5.00 7.60
C SER A 268 -3.69 5.55 8.99
N ILE A 269 -3.06 6.72 9.07
CA ILE A 269 -2.76 7.38 10.36
C ILE A 269 -4.06 7.78 11.06
N ALA A 270 -4.98 8.42 10.33
CA ALA A 270 -6.26 8.87 10.89
C ALA A 270 -7.09 7.70 11.41
N ALA A 271 -7.23 6.62 10.64
CA ALA A 271 -7.94 5.42 11.04
C ALA A 271 -7.31 4.78 12.30
N THR A 272 -5.99 4.62 12.32
CA THR A 272 -5.27 4.04 13.47
C THR A 272 -5.40 4.90 14.72
N ALA A 273 -5.30 6.22 14.57
CA ALA A 273 -5.51 7.15 15.68
C ALA A 273 -6.94 7.07 16.24
N GLY A 274 -7.95 6.99 15.35
CA GLY A 274 -9.35 6.78 15.72
C GLY A 274 -9.55 5.47 16.50
N LEU A 275 -9.00 4.37 16.00
CA LEU A 275 -9.03 3.07 16.66
C LEU A 275 -8.43 3.14 18.08
N ILE A 276 -7.24 3.73 18.22
CA ILE A 276 -6.56 3.86 19.52
C ILE A 276 -7.40 4.71 20.49
N ALA A 277 -8.04 5.76 20.00
CA ALA A 277 -8.80 6.69 20.84
C ALA A 277 -10.01 6.04 21.53
N LEU A 278 -10.71 5.11 20.86
CA LEU A 278 -11.93 4.49 21.36
C LEU A 278 -11.86 2.96 21.54
N LEU A 279 -10.67 2.38 21.46
CA LEU A 279 -10.46 0.93 21.60
C LEU A 279 -11.05 0.37 22.93
N GLU A 280 -11.00 1.16 24.00
CA GLU A 280 -11.53 0.77 25.33
C GLU A 280 -13.05 0.71 25.39
N ARG A 281 -13.76 1.36 24.43
CA ARG A 281 -15.22 1.38 24.36
C ARG A 281 -15.81 0.22 23.54
N GLY A 282 -14.96 -0.69 23.11
CA GLY A 282 -15.34 -1.87 22.33
C GLY A 282 -15.11 -1.75 20.82
N PRO A 283 -15.20 -2.86 20.09
CA PRO A 283 -14.82 -2.93 18.69
C PRO A 283 -15.69 -2.04 17.77
N LEU A 284 -17.00 -1.96 18.03
CA LEU A 284 -17.89 -1.09 17.27
C LEU A 284 -17.53 0.39 17.42
N ALA A 285 -17.27 0.84 18.65
CA ALA A 285 -16.87 2.22 18.92
C ALA A 285 -15.54 2.55 18.25
N ALA A 286 -14.59 1.63 18.24
CA ALA A 286 -13.31 1.77 17.58
C ALA A 286 -13.48 1.90 16.04
N THR A 287 -14.35 1.07 15.43
CA THR A 287 -14.65 1.12 14.00
C THR A 287 -15.28 2.47 13.60
N VAL A 288 -16.28 2.92 14.37
CA VAL A 288 -16.92 4.23 14.15
C VAL A 288 -15.91 5.36 14.31
N ALA A 289 -15.02 5.29 15.30
CA ALA A 289 -14.00 6.31 15.50
C ALA A 289 -12.98 6.37 14.35
N ALA A 290 -12.58 5.23 13.81
CA ALA A 290 -11.72 5.19 12.62
C ALA A 290 -12.40 5.84 11.43
N GLN A 291 -13.69 5.56 11.21
CA GLN A 291 -14.47 6.11 10.11
C GLN A 291 -14.66 7.63 10.25
N VAL A 292 -15.02 8.11 11.45
CA VAL A 292 -15.14 9.56 11.73
C VAL A 292 -13.79 10.27 11.55
N ALA A 293 -12.70 9.66 11.97
CA ALA A 293 -11.36 10.24 11.83
C ALA A 293 -10.89 10.34 10.36
N THR A 294 -11.29 9.42 9.50
CA THR A 294 -10.94 9.43 8.07
C THR A 294 -11.87 10.31 7.22
N MET A 295 -13.08 10.59 7.69
CA MET A 295 -14.12 11.32 6.96
C MET A 295 -13.65 12.68 6.42
N PRO A 296 -12.97 13.56 7.19
CA PRO A 296 -12.52 14.85 6.66
C PRO A 296 -11.57 14.71 5.46
N ILE A 297 -10.72 13.70 5.47
CA ILE A 297 -9.77 13.45 4.38
C ILE A 297 -10.52 12.97 3.14
N LEU A 298 -11.46 12.04 3.32
CA LEU A 298 -12.28 11.51 2.23
C LEU A 298 -13.12 12.61 1.56
N LEU A 299 -13.72 13.50 2.35
CA LEU A 299 -14.47 14.65 1.83
C LEU A 299 -13.55 15.63 1.07
N ALA A 300 -12.34 15.87 1.58
CA ALA A 300 -11.39 16.78 0.94
C ALA A 300 -10.94 16.29 -0.45
N ILE A 301 -10.89 14.97 -0.68
CA ILE A 301 -10.57 14.39 -1.98
C ILE A 301 -11.80 14.16 -2.88
N GLY A 302 -12.99 14.60 -2.45
CA GLY A 302 -14.22 14.45 -3.22
C GLY A 302 -14.76 13.02 -3.25
N ALA A 303 -14.36 12.15 -2.30
CA ALA A 303 -14.89 10.80 -2.20
C ALA A 303 -16.37 10.86 -1.77
N SER A 304 -17.22 10.11 -2.45
CA SER A 304 -18.62 9.95 -2.07
C SER A 304 -18.72 9.05 -0.82
N VAL A 305 -18.98 9.67 0.33
CA VAL A 305 -19.19 8.92 1.59
C VAL A 305 -20.68 8.93 1.89
N GLY A 306 -21.38 7.89 1.46
CA GLY A 306 -22.81 7.71 1.77
C GLY A 306 -23.03 6.86 3.04
N PRO A 307 -24.19 6.95 3.68
CA PRO A 307 -24.55 6.10 4.83
C PRO A 307 -24.49 4.60 4.50
N GLN A 308 -24.71 4.22 3.23
CA GLN A 308 -24.58 2.87 2.73
C GLN A 308 -23.14 2.31 2.88
N SER A 309 -22.12 3.16 2.79
CA SER A 309 -20.73 2.73 2.98
C SER A 309 -20.45 2.30 4.41
N VAL A 310 -21.11 2.93 5.40
CA VAL A 310 -20.97 2.53 6.81
C VAL A 310 -21.52 1.14 7.02
N LEU A 311 -22.73 0.87 6.52
CA LEU A 311 -23.38 -0.43 6.64
C LEU A 311 -22.59 -1.51 5.89
N ALA A 312 -22.17 -1.23 4.65
CA ALA A 312 -21.37 -2.13 3.85
C ALA A 312 -20.06 -2.51 4.57
N ASN A 313 -19.36 -1.53 5.14
CA ASN A 313 -18.12 -1.77 5.88
C ASN A 313 -18.33 -2.59 7.14
N VAL A 314 -19.39 -2.34 7.92
CA VAL A 314 -19.70 -3.11 9.13
C VAL A 314 -19.97 -4.59 8.79
N VAL A 315 -20.68 -4.85 7.70
CA VAL A 315 -21.02 -6.21 7.24
C VAL A 315 -19.81 -6.91 6.65
N VAL A 316 -19.03 -6.23 5.80
CA VAL A 316 -17.97 -6.87 5.00
C VAL A 316 -16.65 -6.99 5.76
N THR A 317 -16.33 -6.06 6.68
CA THR A 317 -15.04 -6.05 7.40
C THR A 317 -14.66 -7.38 8.07
N PRO A 318 -15.56 -8.11 8.80
CA PRO A 318 -15.18 -9.37 9.40
C PRO A 318 -14.81 -10.45 8.38
N PHE A 319 -15.45 -10.46 7.22
CA PHE A 319 -15.13 -11.40 6.13
C PHE A 319 -13.85 -10.99 5.39
N ALA A 320 -13.71 -9.69 5.11
CA ALA A 320 -12.55 -9.12 4.44
C ALA A 320 -11.25 -9.35 5.21
N ALA A 321 -11.29 -9.53 6.52
CA ALA A 321 -10.13 -9.86 7.32
C ALA A 321 -9.70 -11.34 7.20
N VAL A 322 -10.64 -12.25 7.00
CA VAL A 322 -10.39 -13.71 7.00
C VAL A 322 -10.13 -14.26 5.59
N ILE A 323 -10.88 -13.79 4.61
CA ILE A 323 -10.82 -14.27 3.22
C ILE A 323 -9.39 -14.23 2.63
N PRO A 324 -8.59 -13.16 2.79
CA PRO A 324 -7.25 -13.10 2.23
C PRO A 324 -6.29 -14.15 2.81
N VAL A 325 -6.50 -14.53 4.07
CA VAL A 325 -5.66 -15.54 4.74
C VAL A 325 -5.99 -16.95 4.25
N LEU A 326 -7.26 -17.20 3.92
CA LEU A 326 -7.69 -18.48 3.37
C LEU A 326 -7.34 -18.60 1.87
N GLY A 327 -7.12 -17.48 1.18
CA GLY A 327 -6.77 -17.43 -0.24
C GLY A 327 -5.27 -17.53 -0.52
N LEU A 328 -4.42 -17.40 0.50
CA LEU A 328 -2.96 -17.59 0.44
C LEU A 328 -2.58 -19.07 0.63
#